data_83d6a9a051d4dcfc9ff80bea8a9cffc2
#
_entry.id   83d6a9a051d4dcfc9ff80bea8a9cffc2
#
_cell.length_a   1.000
_cell.length_b   1.000
_cell.length_c   1.000
_cell.angle_alpha   90.00
_cell.angle_beta   90.00
_cell.angle_gamma   90.00
#
_symmetry.space_group_name_H-M   'P 1'
#
loop_
_entity.id
_entity.type
_entity.pdbx_description
1 polymer ?
#
loop_
_entity_poly.entity_id
_entity_poly.type
_entity_poly.pdbx_seq_one_letter_code
_entity_poly.pdbx_strand_id
1 'polypeptide(L)'
;MDKLLELYQQAVDKMLCYFTPILLLFTRLWVASIFFKSGYLKITTWDSTLYLFEEEYQVPLVPWELAAYMGTAAELILPIFMVLGLFTRPMAAALFMVNVTAVISYPVLWEGGFYDHKLWGLMILLNVVWGAGVLSTDHLLKKRFFK
;
A
#
# COMPACT_ATOMS: atom_id res chain seq x y z
N MET A 1 -14.31 -8.94 -40.42
CA MET A 1 -14.07 -9.43 -39.03
C MET A 1 -12.90 -8.67 -38.41
N ASP A 2 -11.82 -8.48 -39.16
CA ASP A 2 -10.58 -7.86 -38.69
C ASP A 2 -10.75 -6.38 -38.27
N LYS A 3 -11.46 -5.58 -39.07
CA LYS A 3 -11.71 -4.16 -38.76
C LYS A 3 -12.49 -3.94 -37.44
N LEU A 4 -13.39 -4.86 -37.11
CA LEU A 4 -14.14 -4.78 -35.84
C LEU A 4 -13.25 -5.10 -34.65
N LEU A 5 -12.36 -6.09 -34.80
CA LEU A 5 -11.35 -6.44 -33.78
C LEU A 5 -10.35 -5.31 -33.58
N GLU A 6 -9.90 -4.65 -34.64
CA GLU A 6 -9.01 -3.50 -34.56
C GLU A 6 -9.67 -2.33 -33.81
N LEU A 7 -10.93 -2.02 -34.10
CA LEU A 7 -11.69 -0.97 -33.41
C LEU A 7 -11.89 -1.30 -31.92
N TYR A 8 -12.22 -2.55 -31.62
CA TYR A 8 -12.30 -3.01 -30.23
C TYR A 8 -10.98 -2.84 -29.49
N GLN A 9 -9.87 -3.31 -30.09
CA GLN A 9 -8.54 -3.20 -29.48
C GLN A 9 -8.16 -1.74 -29.23
N GLN A 10 -8.36 -0.87 -30.21
CA GLN A 10 -8.09 0.58 -30.05
C GLN A 10 -8.94 1.20 -28.94
N ALA A 11 -10.18 0.81 -28.78
CA ALA A 11 -11.05 1.28 -27.71
C ALA A 11 -10.55 0.82 -26.33
N VAL A 12 -10.14 -0.45 -26.23
CA VAL A 12 -9.55 -1.02 -24.98
C VAL A 12 -8.25 -0.32 -24.64
N ASP A 13 -7.35 -0.14 -25.59
CA ASP A 13 -6.04 0.51 -25.37
C ASP A 13 -6.20 1.96 -24.91
N LYS A 14 -7.14 2.70 -25.50
CA LYS A 14 -7.49 4.05 -25.06
C LYS A 14 -8.04 4.05 -23.63
N MET A 15 -8.97 3.15 -23.34
CA MET A 15 -9.55 3.01 -22.00
C MET A 15 -8.45 2.72 -20.97
N LEU A 16 -7.58 1.75 -21.23
CA LEU A 16 -6.48 1.38 -20.34
C LEU A 16 -5.49 2.54 -20.15
N CYS A 17 -5.20 3.30 -21.21
CA CYS A 17 -4.30 4.44 -21.15
C CYS A 17 -4.76 5.52 -20.17
N TYR A 18 -6.06 5.78 -20.09
CA TYR A 18 -6.62 6.81 -19.21
C TYR A 18 -7.00 6.29 -17.82
N PHE A 19 -7.63 5.10 -17.74
CA PHE A 19 -8.14 4.59 -16.47
C PHE A 19 -7.06 3.99 -15.59
N THR A 20 -6.05 3.32 -16.16
CA THR A 20 -4.99 2.68 -15.36
C THR A 20 -4.24 3.68 -14.47
N PRO A 21 -3.77 4.85 -14.96
CA PRO A 21 -3.10 5.83 -14.11
C PRO A 21 -3.98 6.37 -12.98
N ILE A 22 -5.26 6.58 -13.26
CA ILE A 22 -6.23 7.06 -12.27
C ILE A 22 -6.47 6.00 -11.20
N LEU A 23 -6.66 4.75 -11.60
CA LEU A 23 -6.84 3.63 -10.67
C LEU A 23 -5.62 3.44 -9.77
N LEU A 24 -4.41 3.45 -10.34
CA LEU A 24 -3.17 3.32 -9.58
C LEU A 24 -2.96 4.49 -8.61
N LEU A 25 -3.29 5.71 -9.01
CA LEU A 25 -3.25 6.87 -8.12
C LEU A 25 -4.28 6.72 -7.00
N PHE A 26 -5.51 6.36 -7.32
CA PHE A 26 -6.57 6.16 -6.33
C PHE A 26 -6.17 5.10 -5.29
N THR A 27 -5.71 3.93 -5.72
CA THR A 27 -5.32 2.84 -4.81
C THR A 27 -4.16 3.25 -3.91
N ARG A 28 -3.17 4.01 -4.41
CA ARG A 28 -2.06 4.56 -3.61
C ARG A 28 -2.54 5.52 -2.53
N LEU A 29 -3.36 6.49 -2.92
CA LEU A 29 -3.89 7.50 -2.00
C LEU A 29 -4.79 6.87 -0.94
N TRP A 30 -5.62 5.91 -1.34
CA TRP A 30 -6.52 5.21 -0.43
C TRP A 30 -5.75 4.45 0.65
N VAL A 31 -4.86 3.54 0.25
CA VAL A 31 -4.10 2.74 1.22
C VAL A 31 -3.15 3.61 2.06
N ALA A 32 -2.52 4.61 1.45
CA ALA A 32 -1.67 5.54 2.17
C ALA A 32 -2.43 6.29 3.27
N SER A 33 -3.66 6.73 3.00
CA SER A 33 -4.49 7.42 3.99
C SER A 33 -4.83 6.56 5.19
N ILE A 34 -5.10 5.27 4.96
CA ILE A 34 -5.45 4.31 6.01
C ILE A 34 -4.24 4.01 6.90
N PHE A 35 -3.13 3.61 6.28
CA PHE A 35 -1.93 3.26 7.05
C PHE A 35 -1.33 4.47 7.76
N PHE A 36 -1.33 5.65 7.14
CA PHE A 36 -0.85 6.86 7.79
C PHE A 36 -1.71 7.24 9.00
N LYS A 37 -3.04 7.12 8.91
CA LYS A 37 -3.94 7.35 10.05
C LYS A 37 -3.67 6.36 11.18
N SER A 38 -3.44 5.09 10.86
CA SER A 38 -3.09 4.05 11.83
C SER A 38 -1.77 4.38 12.55
N GLY A 39 -0.72 4.68 11.80
CA GLY A 39 0.57 5.07 12.37
C GLY A 39 0.51 6.37 13.18
N TYR A 40 -0.28 7.35 12.72
CA TYR A 40 -0.50 8.60 13.46
C TYR A 40 -1.21 8.37 14.79
N LEU A 41 -2.24 7.52 14.81
CA LEU A 41 -2.92 7.13 16.03
C LEU A 41 -1.94 6.47 17.01
N LYS A 42 -1.13 5.53 16.54
CA LYS A 42 -0.13 4.83 17.36
C LYS A 42 0.86 5.78 18.01
N ILE A 43 1.39 6.77 17.27
CA ILE A 43 2.37 7.71 17.84
C ILE A 43 1.72 8.72 18.80
N THR A 44 0.46 9.06 18.61
CA THR A 44 -0.25 10.00 19.50
C THR A 44 -0.79 9.34 20.78
N THR A 45 -0.93 8.02 20.78
CA THR A 45 -1.36 7.22 21.94
C THR A 45 -0.31 6.15 22.27
N TRP A 46 0.94 6.58 22.47
CA TRP A 46 2.10 5.68 22.50
C TRP A 46 2.03 4.64 23.62
N ASP A 47 1.62 5.02 24.83
CA ASP A 47 1.51 4.08 25.95
C ASP A 47 0.47 2.98 25.68
N SER A 48 -0.66 3.35 25.07
CA SER A 48 -1.67 2.38 24.65
C SER A 48 -1.17 1.49 23.50
N THR A 49 -0.34 2.05 22.63
CA THR A 49 0.29 1.29 21.54
C THR A 49 1.27 0.26 22.08
N LEU A 50 2.12 0.61 23.04
CA LEU A 50 3.02 -0.33 23.70
C LEU A 50 2.25 -1.46 24.37
N TYR A 51 1.21 -1.12 25.15
CA TYR A 51 0.34 -2.11 25.80
C TYR A 51 -0.29 -3.09 24.78
N LEU A 52 -0.77 -2.56 23.64
CA LEU A 52 -1.37 -3.37 22.58
C LEU A 52 -0.35 -4.36 21.96
N PHE A 53 0.89 -3.92 21.77
CA PHE A 53 1.94 -4.78 21.23
C PHE A 53 2.46 -5.80 22.25
N GLU A 54 2.41 -5.48 23.53
CA GLU A 54 2.83 -6.37 24.60
C GLU A 54 1.78 -7.47 24.87
N GLU A 55 0.49 -7.10 24.95
CA GLU A 55 -0.56 -7.98 25.41
C GLU A 55 -1.39 -8.65 24.30
N GLU A 56 -1.55 -7.98 23.15
CA GLU A 56 -2.48 -8.45 22.11
C GLU A 56 -1.81 -8.85 20.82
N TYR A 57 -0.75 -8.14 20.39
CA TYR A 57 -0.07 -8.47 19.14
C TYR A 57 0.98 -9.57 19.35
N GLN A 58 0.90 -10.60 18.52
CA GLN A 58 1.86 -11.71 18.48
C GLN A 58 2.73 -11.63 17.24
N VAL A 59 3.58 -10.58 17.17
CA VAL A 59 4.46 -10.39 16.01
C VAL A 59 5.53 -11.49 16.00
N PRO A 60 5.61 -12.32 14.94
CA PRO A 60 6.58 -13.39 14.90
C PRO A 60 8.01 -12.85 14.75
N LEU A 61 8.96 -13.52 15.38
CA LEU A 61 10.42 -13.31 15.25
C LEU A 61 10.96 -11.98 15.79
N VAL A 62 10.11 -11.08 16.28
CA VAL A 62 10.52 -9.75 16.73
C VAL A 62 9.98 -9.49 18.15
N PRO A 63 10.81 -8.99 19.09
CA PRO A 63 10.31 -8.55 20.39
C PRO A 63 9.21 -7.49 20.22
N TRP A 64 8.18 -7.55 21.07
CA TRP A 64 6.99 -6.71 20.97
C TRP A 64 7.32 -5.20 20.92
N GLU A 65 8.25 -4.76 21.75
CA GLU A 65 8.69 -3.36 21.82
C GLU A 65 9.30 -2.90 20.48
N LEU A 66 10.22 -3.71 19.92
CA LEU A 66 10.81 -3.41 18.61
C LEU A 66 9.76 -3.45 17.51
N ALA A 67 8.81 -4.38 17.58
CA ALA A 67 7.69 -4.47 16.64
C ALA A 67 6.80 -3.22 16.68
N ALA A 68 6.56 -2.65 17.88
CA ALA A 68 5.81 -1.41 18.03
C ALA A 68 6.49 -0.23 17.32
N TYR A 69 7.80 -0.06 17.53
CA TYR A 69 8.58 0.99 16.84
C TYR A 69 8.62 0.80 15.33
N MET A 70 8.95 -0.41 14.89
CA MET A 70 9.08 -0.72 13.46
C MET A 70 7.74 -0.60 12.73
N GLY A 71 6.66 -1.14 13.32
CA GLY A 71 5.32 -1.07 12.75
C GLY A 71 4.83 0.37 12.62
N THR A 72 4.95 1.15 13.68
CA THR A 72 4.56 2.56 13.68
C THR A 72 5.37 3.38 12.68
N ALA A 73 6.69 3.19 12.64
CA ALA A 73 7.55 3.87 11.68
C ALA A 73 7.19 3.49 10.23
N ALA A 74 6.97 2.22 9.96
CA ALA A 74 6.57 1.76 8.63
C ALA A 74 5.22 2.34 8.20
N GLU A 75 4.23 2.38 9.08
CA GLU A 75 2.91 2.97 8.83
C GLU A 75 2.93 4.49 8.63
N LEU A 76 3.94 5.20 9.12
CA LEU A 76 4.11 6.63 8.89
C LEU A 76 4.92 6.93 7.63
N ILE A 77 6.00 6.18 7.39
CA ILE A 77 6.97 6.48 6.34
C ILE A 77 6.52 5.93 4.97
N LEU A 78 6.15 4.65 4.90
CA LEU A 78 5.81 4.01 3.62
C LEU A 78 4.64 4.68 2.89
N PRO A 79 3.57 5.14 3.57
CA PRO A 79 2.48 5.87 2.92
C PRO A 79 2.94 7.17 2.25
N ILE A 80 3.92 7.87 2.78
CA ILE A 80 4.45 9.09 2.14
C ILE A 80 5.04 8.77 0.77
N PHE A 81 5.83 7.70 0.67
CA PHE A 81 6.38 7.25 -0.61
C PHE A 81 5.29 6.78 -1.56
N MET A 82 4.24 6.15 -1.04
CA MET A 82 3.07 5.74 -1.84
C MET A 82 2.34 6.95 -2.41
N VAL A 83 2.09 8.01 -1.62
CA VAL A 83 1.45 9.25 -2.09
C VAL A 83 2.30 9.90 -3.18
N LEU A 84 3.60 10.07 -2.96
CA LEU A 84 4.52 10.67 -3.92
C LEU A 84 4.70 9.81 -5.19
N GLY A 85 4.45 8.52 -5.09
CA GLY A 85 4.76 7.57 -6.16
C GLY A 85 6.27 7.50 -6.42
N LEU A 86 7.05 7.45 -5.33
CA LEU A 86 8.50 7.39 -5.34
C LEU A 86 8.97 6.02 -4.83
N PHE A 87 9.81 5.34 -5.60
CA PHE A 87 10.20 3.95 -5.36
C PHE A 87 8.98 3.06 -5.09
N THR A 88 7.92 3.27 -5.85
CA THR A 88 6.59 2.74 -5.55
C THR A 88 6.58 1.23 -5.37
N ARG A 89 7.23 0.47 -6.25
CA ARG A 89 7.22 -1.00 -6.16
C ARG A 89 7.83 -1.54 -4.86
N PRO A 90 9.05 -1.19 -4.47
CA PRO A 90 9.62 -1.66 -3.19
C PRO A 90 8.86 -1.10 -1.98
N MET A 91 8.37 0.14 -2.01
CA MET A 91 7.60 0.71 -0.90
C MET A 91 6.23 0.04 -0.77
N ALA A 92 5.56 -0.26 -1.88
CA ALA A 92 4.33 -1.04 -1.88
C ALA A 92 4.57 -2.47 -1.38
N ALA A 93 5.66 -3.14 -1.79
CA ALA A 93 6.00 -4.46 -1.29
C ALA A 93 6.24 -4.45 0.24
N ALA A 94 6.97 -3.46 0.75
CA ALA A 94 7.16 -3.29 2.19
C ALA A 94 5.82 -3.03 2.91
N LEU A 95 4.95 -2.17 2.38
CA LEU A 95 3.63 -1.92 2.95
C LEU A 95 2.72 -3.15 2.91
N PHE A 96 2.84 -3.98 1.87
CA PHE A 96 2.16 -5.26 1.80
C PHE A 96 2.61 -6.21 2.92
N MET A 97 3.91 -6.27 3.21
CA MET A 97 4.42 -7.06 4.34
C MET A 97 3.89 -6.53 5.67
N VAL A 98 3.81 -5.21 5.87
CA VAL A 98 3.18 -4.61 7.07
C VAL A 98 1.72 -5.04 7.17
N ASN A 99 0.96 -4.98 6.08
CA ASN A 99 -0.44 -5.40 6.03
C ASN A 99 -0.62 -6.88 6.40
N VAL A 100 0.22 -7.76 5.86
CA VAL A 100 0.20 -9.20 6.16
C VAL A 100 0.57 -9.46 7.61
N THR A 101 1.63 -8.80 8.11
CA THR A 101 2.07 -8.94 9.50
C THR A 101 0.98 -8.49 10.47
N ALA A 102 0.28 -7.39 10.20
CA ALA A 102 -0.83 -6.92 11.02
C ALA A 102 -1.94 -8.00 11.15
N VAL A 103 -2.31 -8.63 10.03
CA VAL A 103 -3.33 -9.70 10.03
C VAL A 103 -2.87 -10.95 10.80
N ILE A 104 -1.62 -11.36 10.61
CA ILE A 104 -1.08 -12.56 11.27
C ILE A 104 -0.91 -12.32 12.77
N SER A 105 -0.48 -11.12 13.14
CA SER A 105 -0.12 -10.79 14.54
C SER A 105 -1.29 -10.43 15.43
N TYR A 106 -2.45 -10.11 14.85
CA TYR A 106 -3.62 -9.65 15.60
C TYR A 106 -4.85 -10.52 15.31
N PRO A 107 -5.06 -11.63 16.08
CA PRO A 107 -6.15 -12.58 15.84
C PRO A 107 -7.55 -11.96 15.84
N VAL A 108 -7.77 -10.87 16.58
CA VAL A 108 -9.05 -10.15 16.62
C VAL A 108 -9.47 -9.65 15.23
N LEU A 109 -8.53 -9.35 14.33
CA LEU A 109 -8.82 -8.98 12.94
C LEU A 109 -9.48 -10.10 12.14
N TRP A 110 -9.37 -11.36 12.57
CA TRP A 110 -9.97 -12.49 11.86
C TRP A 110 -11.49 -12.53 12.03
N GLU A 111 -12.01 -11.98 13.13
CA GLU A 111 -13.44 -11.87 13.40
C GLU A 111 -14.06 -10.60 12.78
N GLY A 112 -13.27 -9.52 12.68
CA GLY A 112 -13.67 -8.27 12.05
C GLY A 112 -12.47 -7.55 11.43
N GLY A 113 -12.64 -6.84 10.33
CA GLY A 113 -11.54 -6.11 9.67
C GLY A 113 -10.69 -6.93 8.69
N PHE A 114 -10.78 -8.25 8.68
CA PHE A 114 -10.03 -9.09 7.75
C PHE A 114 -10.35 -8.80 6.28
N TYR A 115 -11.60 -8.47 5.98
CA TYR A 115 -12.02 -8.08 4.62
C TYR A 115 -11.36 -6.78 4.18
N ASP A 116 -11.23 -5.82 5.07
CA ASP A 116 -10.56 -4.54 4.79
C ASP A 116 -9.10 -4.76 4.46
N HIS A 117 -8.39 -5.54 5.26
CA HIS A 117 -6.98 -5.87 5.01
C HIS A 117 -6.77 -6.66 3.71
N LYS A 118 -7.71 -7.53 3.31
CA LYS A 118 -7.68 -8.17 1.99
C LYS A 118 -7.81 -7.15 0.86
N LEU A 119 -8.78 -6.23 0.98
CA LEU A 119 -9.00 -5.19 -0.03
C LEU A 119 -7.77 -4.29 -0.14
N TRP A 120 -7.23 -3.82 0.99
CA TRP A 120 -6.00 -3.02 1.00
C TRP A 120 -4.82 -3.79 0.45
N GLY A 121 -4.68 -5.06 0.79
CA GLY A 121 -3.66 -5.95 0.24
C GLY A 121 -3.72 -6.04 -1.28
N LEU A 122 -4.91 -6.22 -1.87
CA LEU A 122 -5.09 -6.22 -3.32
C LEU A 122 -4.73 -4.87 -3.96
N MET A 123 -5.16 -3.76 -3.35
CA MET A 123 -4.80 -2.41 -3.81
C MET A 123 -3.30 -2.17 -3.77
N ILE A 124 -2.61 -2.65 -2.73
CA ILE A 124 -1.15 -2.55 -2.61
C ILE A 124 -0.47 -3.42 -3.68
N LEU A 125 -0.93 -4.66 -3.88
CA LEU A 125 -0.39 -5.56 -4.91
C LEU A 125 -0.51 -4.98 -6.32
N LEU A 126 -1.59 -4.26 -6.66
CA LEU A 126 -1.68 -3.55 -7.92
C LEU A 126 -0.48 -2.60 -8.10
N ASN A 127 -0.08 -1.90 -7.06
CA ASN A 127 1.06 -0.99 -7.10
C ASN A 127 2.43 -1.70 -7.10
N VAL A 128 2.52 -2.89 -6.53
CA VAL A 128 3.73 -3.74 -6.65
C VAL A 128 3.94 -4.16 -8.11
N VAL A 129 2.88 -4.64 -8.75
CA VAL A 129 2.93 -5.22 -10.12
C VAL A 129 3.08 -4.11 -11.17
N TRP A 130 2.19 -3.12 -11.17
CA TRP A 130 2.16 -2.08 -12.20
C TRP A 130 3.00 -0.85 -11.88
N GLY A 131 3.40 -0.67 -10.60
CA GLY A 131 4.08 0.55 -10.14
C GLY A 131 3.12 1.72 -10.01
N ALA A 132 3.66 2.93 -9.96
CA ALA A 132 2.89 4.14 -9.70
C ALA A 132 2.12 4.70 -10.92
N GLY A 133 2.42 4.20 -12.13
CA GLY A 133 1.86 4.77 -13.36
C GLY A 133 2.44 6.13 -13.72
N VAL A 134 1.83 6.79 -14.72
CA VAL A 134 2.32 8.09 -15.25
C VAL A 134 2.11 9.26 -14.28
N LEU A 135 1.18 9.15 -13.34
CA LEU A 135 0.91 10.18 -12.33
C LEU A 135 1.79 9.95 -11.08
N SER A 136 3.13 10.02 -11.24
CA SER A 136 4.06 9.68 -10.17
C SER A 136 5.42 10.32 -10.34
N THR A 137 6.16 10.45 -9.24
CA THR A 137 7.56 10.87 -9.25
C THR A 137 8.46 9.85 -9.96
N ASP A 138 8.19 8.56 -9.82
CA ASP A 138 8.92 7.50 -10.54
C ASP A 138 8.88 7.70 -12.05
N HIS A 139 7.73 8.11 -12.61
CA HIS A 139 7.59 8.41 -14.03
C HIS A 139 8.40 9.63 -14.44
N LEU A 140 8.38 10.70 -13.65
CA LEU A 140 9.15 11.91 -13.91
C LEU A 140 10.65 11.64 -13.89
N LEU A 141 11.12 10.87 -12.90
CA LEU A 141 12.53 10.47 -12.80
C LEU A 141 12.95 9.59 -13.97
N LYS A 142 12.11 8.61 -14.34
CA LYS A 142 12.36 7.75 -15.50
C LYS A 142 12.49 8.57 -16.78
N LYS A 143 11.60 9.53 -17.01
CA LYS A 143 11.64 10.41 -18.20
C LYS A 143 12.88 11.33 -18.22
N ARG A 144 13.39 11.71 -17.05
CA ARG A 144 14.54 12.63 -16.94
C ARG A 144 15.88 11.91 -17.08
N PHE A 145 16.02 10.73 -16.49
CA PHE A 145 17.33 10.05 -16.37
C PHE A 145 17.50 8.85 -17.30
N PHE A 146 16.43 8.30 -17.84
CA PHE A 146 16.47 7.10 -18.71
C PHE A 146 15.84 7.37 -20.08
N LYS A 147 16.30 8.44 -20.73
CA LYS A 147 15.94 8.75 -22.14
C LYS A 147 16.61 7.80 -23.08
#